data_406995d27dfd6238c67ea09d1e07a1b3
#
_entry.id   406995d27dfd6238c67ea09d1e07a1b3
#
_cell.length_a   1.000
_cell.length_b   1.000
_cell.length_c   1.000
_cell.angle_alpha   90.00
_cell.angle_beta   90.00
_cell.angle_gamma   90.00
#
_symmetry.space_group_name_H-M   'P 1'
#
loop_
_entity.id
_entity.type
_entity.pdbx_description
1 polymer ?
#
loop_
_entity_poly.entity_id
_entity_poly.type
_entity_poly.pdbx_seq_one_letter_code
_entity_poly.pdbx_strand_id
1 'polypeptide(L)'
;MGAEMAKSSINRRTFLKGSASAVALMSLPAMGATGPYTRQEWQAFKLTPQFESFKTAIRLMKAVTDATKPTSWSYWVNVHVNYCPHMVPYFCAWHRGYLYYFEQQLRIVSGDNSLTLPYWDYYSYPTIPQEFLDAATGNPLYVSGRINSNVSSALTLAPFAPSVVNFPRGTSNSYEASFESAPHNPVHNLIGGWMADMQSPTDPIFYLHHANVDRLWDAWSQQPQTTLPLPSNSYWSGSFTYAKGLTILKSKTYMPSLLNYQYASATVPTSLPPTAQQGRIIRVQAQLGPIHGRPALTGFSKTSERAIDSGRRSLGGVANMSLNEKSVSAQLQLSSSASAALQDTLKGRSAAAALQQGSNAAPATTYRSVNVVLDSVTVTELGRKGGYFYNVYLNLPEQGDVDGVSQKHFLGTLGPFEISAAMHHAESAHSQAPVLVFPATELLQRLGAGASGVVVSLVRVDGPSAPKGSAISVGELRIELSTSAP
;
A
#
# COMPACT_ATOMS: atom_id res chain seq x y z
N MET A 1 29.60 -34.03 12.85
CA MET A 1 28.19 -34.34 13.23
C MET A 1 27.45 -33.03 13.24
N GLY A 2 26.84 -32.67 12.11
CA GLY A 2 26.03 -31.47 11.95
C GLY A 2 24.57 -31.85 12.13
N ALA A 3 23.91 -31.22 13.09
CA ALA A 3 22.46 -31.36 13.27
C ALA A 3 21.76 -30.40 12.32
N GLU A 4 21.15 -30.92 11.29
CA GLU A 4 20.20 -30.24 10.43
C GLU A 4 18.95 -29.91 11.25
N MET A 5 18.70 -28.64 11.50
CA MET A 5 17.40 -28.20 12.05
C MET A 5 16.37 -28.25 10.92
N ALA A 6 15.54 -29.27 10.93
CA ALA A 6 14.39 -29.39 10.06
C ALA A 6 13.42 -28.22 10.31
N LYS A 7 13.22 -27.39 9.30
CA LYS A 7 12.15 -26.36 9.29
C LYS A 7 10.80 -27.08 9.23
N SER A 8 10.13 -27.22 10.38
CA SER A 8 8.76 -27.70 10.45
C SER A 8 7.80 -26.60 9.96
N SER A 9 7.39 -26.66 8.72
CA SER A 9 6.30 -25.85 8.21
C SER A 9 4.97 -26.49 8.62
N ILE A 10 4.33 -25.91 9.62
CA ILE A 10 2.97 -26.33 9.99
C ILE A 10 2.00 -25.76 8.96
N ASN A 11 1.39 -26.65 8.16
CA ASN A 11 0.37 -26.28 7.18
C ASN A 11 -0.89 -25.76 7.90
N ARG A 12 -1.55 -24.73 7.34
CA ARG A 12 -2.83 -24.15 7.82
C ARG A 12 -3.89 -25.21 8.16
N ARG A 13 -3.96 -26.29 7.42
CA ARG A 13 -4.89 -27.42 7.67
C ARG A 13 -4.59 -28.18 8.97
N THR A 14 -3.34 -28.24 9.39
CA THR A 14 -2.91 -28.90 10.63
C THR A 14 -3.20 -28.04 11.86
N PHE A 15 -3.08 -26.70 11.71
CA PHE A 15 -3.40 -25.75 12.79
C PHE A 15 -4.90 -25.77 13.15
N LEU A 16 -5.79 -25.92 12.17
CA LEU A 16 -7.24 -25.96 12.38
C LEU A 16 -7.72 -27.21 13.17
N LYS A 17 -6.89 -28.27 13.22
CA LYS A 17 -7.22 -29.51 13.94
C LYS A 17 -6.73 -29.53 15.39
N GLY A 18 -5.87 -28.61 15.81
CA GLY A 18 -5.16 -28.63 17.11
C GLY A 18 -5.57 -27.58 18.14
N SER A 19 -6.36 -26.57 17.81
CA SER A 19 -6.63 -25.43 18.70
C SER A 19 -8.01 -25.46 19.36
N ALA A 20 -8.29 -26.51 20.13
CA ALA A 20 -9.34 -26.49 21.13
C ALA A 20 -8.73 -26.17 22.51
N SER A 21 -8.32 -24.93 22.73
CA SER A 21 -7.95 -24.44 24.06
C SER A 21 -8.60 -23.08 24.30
N ALA A 22 -9.45 -23.04 25.32
CA ALA A 22 -10.31 -21.94 25.69
C ALA A 22 -9.51 -20.70 26.12
N VAL A 23 -9.77 -19.58 25.46
CA VAL A 23 -9.49 -18.23 25.98
C VAL A 23 -10.83 -17.55 26.18
N ALA A 24 -11.10 -17.14 27.42
CA ALA A 24 -12.34 -16.47 27.79
C ALA A 24 -12.44 -15.12 27.03
N LEU A 25 -13.42 -15.03 26.14
CA LEU A 25 -13.82 -13.83 25.42
C LEU A 25 -14.93 -13.14 26.23
N MET A 26 -14.77 -11.85 26.51
CA MET A 26 -15.94 -11.02 26.80
C MET A 26 -16.76 -10.95 25.51
N SER A 27 -17.81 -11.76 25.46
CA SER A 27 -18.71 -11.91 24.33
C SER A 27 -19.73 -10.77 24.32
N LEU A 28 -19.71 -9.96 23.29
CA LEU A 28 -20.94 -9.41 22.76
C LEU A 28 -21.86 -10.60 22.37
N PRO A 29 -23.19 -10.53 22.58
CA PRO A 29 -24.04 -11.68 22.36
C PRO A 29 -23.94 -12.16 20.91
N ALA A 30 -23.47 -13.38 20.74
CA ALA A 30 -23.48 -14.07 19.45
C ALA A 30 -24.93 -14.36 19.09
N MET A 31 -25.52 -13.57 18.23
CA MET A 31 -26.83 -13.84 17.63
C MET A 31 -26.62 -14.79 16.44
N GLY A 32 -26.95 -16.01 16.65
CA GLY A 32 -27.30 -17.14 15.83
C GLY A 32 -27.01 -17.18 14.34
N ALA A 33 -25.73 -17.33 13.94
CA ALA A 33 -25.41 -17.97 12.68
C ALA A 33 -24.59 -19.22 12.95
N THR A 34 -25.05 -20.37 12.45
CA THR A 34 -24.45 -21.68 12.70
C THR A 34 -23.27 -22.02 11.77
N GLY A 35 -22.65 -21.02 11.11
CA GLY A 35 -21.51 -21.16 10.20
C GLY A 35 -20.82 -19.84 9.95
N PRO A 36 -19.67 -19.84 9.25
CA PRO A 36 -18.98 -18.61 8.91
C PRO A 36 -19.82 -17.76 7.94
N TYR A 37 -19.82 -16.46 8.15
CA TYR A 37 -20.37 -15.51 7.19
C TYR A 37 -19.60 -15.58 5.88
N THR A 38 -20.29 -15.59 4.72
CA THR A 38 -19.64 -15.67 3.41
C THR A 38 -19.75 -14.34 2.69
N ARG A 39 -18.64 -13.62 2.58
CA ARG A 39 -18.54 -12.40 1.78
C ARG A 39 -18.55 -12.73 0.30
N GLN A 40 -19.46 -12.11 -0.45
CA GLN A 40 -19.67 -12.36 -1.87
C GLN A 40 -19.06 -11.25 -2.73
N GLU A 41 -18.74 -11.60 -3.97
CA GLU A 41 -18.43 -10.60 -5.00
C GLU A 41 -19.68 -9.74 -5.28
N TRP A 42 -19.47 -8.45 -5.57
CA TRP A 42 -20.55 -7.48 -5.72
C TRP A 42 -21.62 -7.90 -6.71
N GLN A 43 -21.26 -8.45 -7.88
CA GLN A 43 -22.25 -8.83 -8.89
C GLN A 43 -23.19 -9.95 -8.42
N ALA A 44 -22.71 -10.84 -7.57
CA ALA A 44 -23.53 -11.84 -6.91
C ALA A 44 -24.32 -11.27 -5.72
N PHE A 45 -23.65 -10.45 -4.89
CA PHE A 45 -24.24 -9.86 -3.69
C PHE A 45 -25.46 -8.99 -4.01
N LYS A 46 -25.40 -8.15 -5.03
CA LYS A 46 -26.48 -7.22 -5.40
C LYS A 46 -27.79 -7.93 -5.85
N LEU A 47 -27.73 -9.22 -6.14
CA LEU A 47 -28.88 -10.04 -6.48
C LEU A 47 -29.54 -10.70 -5.24
N THR A 48 -28.96 -10.51 -4.06
CA THR A 48 -29.48 -11.06 -2.81
C THR A 48 -30.34 -10.04 -2.05
N PRO A 49 -31.23 -10.49 -1.14
CA PRO A 49 -31.97 -9.57 -0.25
C PRO A 49 -31.04 -8.69 0.62
N GLN A 50 -29.82 -9.14 0.91
CA GLN A 50 -28.85 -8.38 1.70
C GLN A 50 -28.46 -7.04 1.05
N PHE A 51 -28.63 -6.88 -0.28
CA PHE A 51 -28.37 -5.62 -0.96
C PHE A 51 -29.25 -4.46 -0.42
N GLU A 52 -30.52 -4.72 -0.18
CA GLU A 52 -31.42 -3.70 0.41
C GLU A 52 -31.06 -3.42 1.86
N SER A 53 -30.70 -4.46 2.64
CA SER A 53 -30.19 -4.31 4.01
C SER A 53 -28.92 -3.46 4.05
N PHE A 54 -28.00 -3.68 3.11
CA PHE A 54 -26.75 -2.92 2.96
C PHE A 54 -27.00 -1.43 2.68
N LYS A 55 -27.84 -1.12 1.70
CA LYS A 55 -28.25 0.28 1.39
C LYS A 55 -28.93 0.95 2.59
N THR A 56 -29.79 0.21 3.26
CA THR A 56 -30.52 0.71 4.43
C THR A 56 -29.57 1.02 5.58
N ALA A 57 -28.62 0.11 5.89
CA ALA A 57 -27.60 0.38 6.91
C ALA A 57 -26.80 1.64 6.60
N ILE A 58 -26.29 1.80 5.38
CA ILE A 58 -25.49 2.98 4.99
C ILE A 58 -26.33 4.25 5.10
N ARG A 59 -27.60 4.24 4.65
CA ARG A 59 -28.49 5.40 4.75
C ARG A 59 -28.71 5.80 6.20
N LEU A 60 -29.00 4.84 7.08
CA LEU A 60 -29.21 5.08 8.49
C LEU A 60 -27.95 5.60 9.18
N MET A 61 -26.79 5.00 8.90
CA MET A 61 -25.51 5.45 9.46
C MET A 61 -25.15 6.87 9.01
N LYS A 62 -25.40 7.23 7.74
CA LYS A 62 -25.18 8.59 7.23
C LYS A 62 -26.14 9.62 7.83
N ALA A 63 -27.31 9.21 8.30
CA ALA A 63 -28.27 10.08 8.95
C ALA A 63 -27.89 10.42 10.41
N VAL A 64 -26.99 9.63 11.05
CA VAL A 64 -26.54 9.92 12.42
C VAL A 64 -25.42 10.94 12.38
N THR A 65 -25.67 12.14 12.90
CA THR A 65 -24.73 13.27 12.91
C THR A 65 -23.70 13.22 14.04
N ASP A 66 -23.97 12.47 15.11
CA ASP A 66 -23.08 12.32 16.26
C ASP A 66 -21.94 11.34 15.90
N ALA A 67 -20.80 11.89 15.53
CA ALA A 67 -19.61 11.14 15.11
C ALA A 67 -18.94 10.33 16.25
N THR A 68 -19.42 10.43 17.49
CA THR A 68 -18.92 9.62 18.61
C THR A 68 -19.64 8.26 18.73
N LYS A 69 -20.73 8.08 18.01
CA LYS A 69 -21.54 6.86 18.04
C LYS A 69 -21.12 5.88 16.96
N PRO A 70 -20.88 4.60 17.26
CA PRO A 70 -20.57 3.59 16.25
C PRO A 70 -21.65 3.42 15.17
N THR A 71 -22.89 3.85 15.44
CA THR A 71 -23.98 3.89 14.47
C THR A 71 -23.88 5.04 13.45
N SER A 72 -22.92 5.96 13.63
CA SER A 72 -22.64 7.04 12.69
C SER A 72 -21.64 6.61 11.63
N TRP A 73 -21.86 7.04 10.38
CA TRP A 73 -20.89 6.88 9.30
C TRP A 73 -19.56 7.59 9.60
N SER A 74 -19.66 8.83 10.11
CA SER A 74 -18.48 9.65 10.44
C SER A 74 -17.63 9.05 11.57
N TYR A 75 -18.20 8.23 12.44
CA TYR A 75 -17.42 7.48 13.44
C TYR A 75 -16.37 6.59 12.76
N TRP A 76 -16.77 5.83 11.74
CA TRP A 76 -15.88 4.91 11.04
C TRP A 76 -14.88 5.64 10.15
N VAL A 77 -15.24 6.78 9.58
CA VAL A 77 -14.27 7.69 8.92
C VAL A 77 -13.20 8.13 9.92
N ASN A 78 -13.61 8.60 11.11
CA ASN A 78 -12.68 9.04 12.16
C ASN A 78 -11.80 7.91 12.70
N VAL A 79 -12.34 6.68 12.80
CA VAL A 79 -11.53 5.50 13.15
C VAL A 79 -10.39 5.31 12.14
N HIS A 80 -10.68 5.37 10.85
CA HIS A 80 -9.66 5.25 9.83
C HIS A 80 -8.64 6.38 9.90
N VAL A 81 -9.09 7.63 9.94
CA VAL A 81 -8.21 8.80 10.02
C VAL A 81 -7.26 8.71 11.22
N ASN A 82 -7.77 8.34 12.41
CA ASN A 82 -6.96 8.43 13.63
C ASN A 82 -6.12 7.20 13.95
N TYR A 83 -6.40 6.02 13.36
CA TYR A 83 -5.77 4.77 13.80
C TYR A 83 -5.22 3.91 12.68
N CYS A 84 -5.45 4.24 11.41
CA CYS A 84 -5.04 3.40 10.30
C CYS A 84 -3.52 3.47 10.06
N PRO A 85 -2.82 2.32 10.02
CA PRO A 85 -1.40 2.25 9.69
C PRO A 85 -1.19 2.17 8.17
N HIS A 86 -0.94 3.29 7.51
CA HIS A 86 -0.50 3.31 6.11
C HIS A 86 1.02 3.41 6.01
N MET A 87 1.62 2.73 5.03
CA MET A 87 3.06 2.71 4.73
C MET A 87 3.94 2.20 5.90
N VAL A 88 3.33 1.59 6.90
CA VAL A 88 3.97 0.97 8.07
C VAL A 88 3.46 -0.47 8.24
N PRO A 89 4.08 -1.32 9.08
CA PRO A 89 3.61 -2.68 9.31
C PRO A 89 2.15 -2.76 9.78
N TYR A 90 1.49 -3.86 9.47
CA TYR A 90 0.11 -4.21 9.83
C TYR A 90 -0.98 -3.58 8.98
N PHE A 91 -0.68 -3.03 7.82
CA PHE A 91 -1.68 -2.48 6.91
C PHE A 91 -2.84 -3.47 6.65
N CYS A 92 -2.54 -4.68 6.15
CA CYS A 92 -3.57 -5.69 5.86
C CYS A 92 -4.31 -6.17 7.13
N ALA A 93 -3.57 -6.44 8.19
CA ALA A 93 -4.09 -7.00 9.42
C ALA A 93 -5.03 -6.02 10.16
N TRP A 94 -4.68 -4.75 10.17
CA TRP A 94 -5.50 -3.70 10.78
C TRP A 94 -6.82 -3.53 10.01
N HIS A 95 -6.75 -3.45 8.67
CA HIS A 95 -7.96 -3.30 7.84
C HIS A 95 -8.89 -4.51 7.97
N ARG A 96 -8.37 -5.72 8.09
CA ARG A 96 -9.19 -6.92 8.38
C ARG A 96 -10.03 -6.76 9.64
N GLY A 97 -9.44 -6.30 10.73
CA GLY A 97 -10.16 -6.06 11.98
C GLY A 97 -11.11 -4.86 11.89
N TYR A 98 -10.74 -3.82 11.16
CA TYR A 98 -11.61 -2.66 10.90
C TYR A 98 -12.88 -3.07 10.14
N LEU A 99 -12.74 -3.84 9.06
CA LEU A 99 -13.87 -4.36 8.28
C LEU A 99 -14.74 -5.30 9.11
N TYR A 100 -14.15 -6.12 9.98
CA TYR A 100 -14.88 -7.00 10.88
C TYR A 100 -15.82 -6.22 11.80
N TYR A 101 -15.36 -5.16 12.43
CA TYR A 101 -16.22 -4.35 13.30
C TYR A 101 -17.24 -3.52 12.51
N PHE A 102 -16.84 -2.99 11.37
CA PHE A 102 -17.77 -2.27 10.50
C PHE A 102 -18.91 -3.16 10.01
N GLU A 103 -18.61 -4.39 9.60
CA GLU A 103 -19.62 -5.36 9.17
C GLU A 103 -20.61 -5.74 10.30
N GLN A 104 -20.12 -5.89 11.53
CA GLN A 104 -21.00 -6.08 12.69
C GLN A 104 -21.94 -4.87 12.89
N GLN A 105 -21.41 -3.66 12.70
CA GLN A 105 -22.21 -2.46 12.83
C GLN A 105 -23.28 -2.35 11.73
N LEU A 106 -22.96 -2.78 10.51
CA LEU A 106 -23.97 -2.88 9.44
C LEU A 106 -25.11 -3.81 9.82
N ARG A 107 -24.82 -4.98 10.42
CA ARG A 107 -25.85 -5.92 10.92
C ARG A 107 -26.73 -5.29 12.00
N ILE A 108 -26.13 -4.62 12.98
CA ILE A 108 -26.85 -3.95 14.06
C ILE A 108 -27.79 -2.88 13.51
N VAL A 109 -27.29 -2.02 12.59
CA VAL A 109 -28.06 -0.88 12.07
C VAL A 109 -29.15 -1.30 11.09
N SER A 110 -28.90 -2.32 10.26
CA SER A 110 -29.91 -2.84 9.33
C SER A 110 -30.96 -3.73 10.01
N GLY A 111 -30.64 -4.34 11.16
CA GLY A 111 -31.42 -5.40 11.77
C GLY A 111 -31.32 -6.75 11.03
N ASP A 112 -30.49 -6.86 10.01
CA ASP A 112 -30.26 -8.09 9.24
C ASP A 112 -29.00 -8.80 9.74
N ASN A 113 -29.18 -9.81 10.58
CA ASN A 113 -28.08 -10.60 11.15
C ASN A 113 -27.34 -11.44 10.12
N SER A 114 -27.88 -11.62 8.91
CA SER A 114 -27.24 -12.35 7.82
C SER A 114 -26.35 -11.48 6.96
N LEU A 115 -26.44 -10.14 7.08
CA LEU A 115 -25.73 -9.19 6.24
C LEU A 115 -24.22 -9.38 6.31
N THR A 116 -23.61 -9.51 5.14
CA THR A 116 -22.16 -9.58 4.96
C THR A 116 -21.67 -8.41 4.14
N LEU A 117 -20.41 -8.02 4.36
CA LEU A 117 -19.76 -7.00 3.55
C LEU A 117 -19.37 -7.61 2.20
N PRO A 118 -19.86 -7.09 1.06
CA PRO A 118 -19.43 -7.56 -0.26
C PRO A 118 -18.02 -7.06 -0.60
N TYR A 119 -17.36 -7.72 -1.58
CA TYR A 119 -16.11 -7.23 -2.15
C TYR A 119 -16.27 -6.89 -3.63
N TRP A 120 -15.47 -5.96 -4.12
CA TRP A 120 -15.41 -5.57 -5.52
C TRP A 120 -14.15 -6.18 -6.14
N ASP A 121 -14.32 -7.24 -6.94
CA ASP A 121 -13.21 -7.85 -7.68
C ASP A 121 -12.86 -7.03 -8.91
N TYR A 122 -12.03 -6.02 -8.71
CA TYR A 122 -11.62 -5.10 -9.77
C TYR A 122 -10.68 -5.74 -10.82
N TYR A 123 -10.14 -6.94 -10.59
CA TYR A 123 -9.43 -7.68 -11.65
C TYR A 123 -10.39 -8.26 -12.67
N SER A 124 -11.59 -8.66 -12.25
CA SER A 124 -12.66 -9.14 -13.13
C SER A 124 -13.54 -7.99 -13.63
N TYR A 125 -13.81 -7.01 -12.78
CA TYR A 125 -14.72 -5.88 -13.04
C TYR A 125 -14.03 -4.55 -12.69
N PRO A 126 -13.14 -4.02 -13.55
CA PRO A 126 -12.29 -2.87 -13.18
C PRO A 126 -13.06 -1.53 -13.11
N THR A 127 -14.35 -1.51 -13.41
CA THR A 127 -15.20 -0.33 -13.30
C THR A 127 -16.01 -0.39 -12.00
N ILE A 128 -16.07 0.74 -11.29
CA ILE A 128 -16.93 0.89 -10.10
C ILE A 128 -18.35 0.43 -10.46
N PRO A 129 -19.01 -0.41 -9.64
CA PRO A 129 -20.35 -0.89 -9.91
C PRO A 129 -21.33 0.26 -10.15
N GLN A 130 -22.24 0.07 -11.13
CA GLN A 130 -23.18 1.10 -11.57
C GLN A 130 -24.03 1.66 -10.42
N GLU A 131 -24.36 0.82 -9.43
CA GLU A 131 -25.13 1.20 -8.26
C GLU A 131 -24.45 2.29 -7.41
N PHE A 132 -23.12 2.40 -7.47
CA PHE A 132 -22.35 3.47 -6.82
C PHE A 132 -22.23 4.73 -7.68
N LEU A 133 -22.49 4.62 -8.97
CA LEU A 133 -22.41 5.73 -9.93
C LEU A 133 -23.77 6.42 -10.17
N ASP A 134 -24.85 5.78 -9.74
CA ASP A 134 -26.21 6.29 -9.90
C ASP A 134 -26.47 7.46 -8.95
N ALA A 135 -26.57 8.66 -9.52
CA ALA A 135 -26.82 9.92 -8.80
C ALA A 135 -28.28 10.13 -8.41
N ALA A 136 -29.13 9.09 -8.49
CA ALA A 136 -30.53 9.20 -8.10
C ALA A 136 -30.67 9.72 -6.67
N THR A 137 -31.67 10.60 -6.46
CA THR A 137 -31.95 11.20 -5.16
C THR A 137 -32.16 10.14 -4.09
N GLY A 138 -31.38 10.22 -3.00
CA GLY A 138 -31.47 9.28 -1.87
C GLY A 138 -30.68 7.99 -2.04
N ASN A 139 -29.91 7.82 -3.12
CA ASN A 139 -28.99 6.69 -3.22
C ASN A 139 -27.83 6.81 -2.21
N PRO A 140 -27.75 5.97 -1.17
CA PRO A 140 -26.73 6.08 -0.14
C PRO A 140 -25.33 5.67 -0.63
N LEU A 141 -25.22 4.98 -1.79
CA LEU A 141 -23.96 4.49 -2.34
C LEU A 141 -23.28 5.54 -3.22
N TYR A 142 -24.05 6.51 -3.73
CA TYR A 142 -23.51 7.58 -4.56
C TYR A 142 -22.73 8.60 -3.73
N VAL A 143 -21.57 8.98 -4.27
CA VAL A 143 -20.76 10.10 -3.76
C VAL A 143 -20.30 10.92 -4.96
N SER A 144 -20.54 12.22 -4.89
CA SER A 144 -20.03 13.16 -5.89
C SER A 144 -18.51 13.36 -5.73
N GLY A 145 -17.84 13.75 -6.80
CA GLY A 145 -16.42 14.12 -6.76
C GLY A 145 -15.44 12.98 -7.05
N ARG A 146 -15.90 11.75 -7.29
CA ARG A 146 -15.06 10.72 -7.91
C ARG A 146 -14.62 11.20 -9.30
N ILE A 147 -13.33 11.06 -9.59
CA ILE A 147 -12.73 11.56 -10.83
C ILE A 147 -12.86 10.51 -11.95
N ASN A 148 -12.61 9.23 -11.61
CA ASN A 148 -12.73 8.13 -12.55
C ASN A 148 -13.54 6.98 -11.94
N SER A 149 -14.16 6.20 -12.80
CA SER A 149 -14.87 4.97 -12.43
C SER A 149 -14.08 3.70 -12.78
N ASN A 150 -13.15 3.77 -13.71
CA ASN A 150 -12.36 2.62 -14.16
C ASN A 150 -10.95 2.66 -13.53
N VAL A 151 -10.56 1.57 -12.86
CA VAL A 151 -9.29 1.44 -12.15
C VAL A 151 -8.31 0.48 -12.83
N SER A 152 -8.57 0.04 -14.06
CA SER A 152 -7.72 -0.95 -14.75
C SER A 152 -6.26 -0.52 -14.81
N SER A 153 -5.99 0.78 -14.96
CA SER A 153 -4.61 1.32 -15.01
C SER A 153 -3.85 1.24 -13.67
N ALA A 154 -4.55 1.02 -12.56
CA ALA A 154 -3.96 0.81 -11.23
C ALA A 154 -3.48 -0.63 -11.02
N LEU A 155 -3.99 -1.59 -11.80
CA LEU A 155 -3.84 -3.01 -11.52
C LEU A 155 -2.46 -3.52 -11.92
N THR A 156 -1.91 -4.40 -11.10
CA THR A 156 -0.63 -5.09 -11.33
C THR A 156 -0.69 -6.49 -10.75
N LEU A 157 0.11 -7.40 -11.31
CA LEU A 157 0.31 -8.75 -10.76
C LEU A 157 1.55 -8.84 -9.86
N ALA A 158 2.29 -7.73 -9.68
CA ALA A 158 3.54 -7.73 -8.93
C ALA A 158 3.44 -8.32 -7.50
N PRO A 159 2.38 -8.04 -6.69
CA PRO A 159 2.24 -8.64 -5.37
C PRO A 159 2.01 -10.16 -5.37
N PHE A 160 1.60 -10.71 -6.51
CA PHE A 160 1.31 -12.14 -6.68
C PHE A 160 2.43 -12.87 -7.42
N ALA A 161 3.54 -12.18 -7.72
CA ALA A 161 4.71 -12.80 -8.34
C ALA A 161 5.27 -13.91 -7.44
N PRO A 162 5.80 -15.03 -8.00
CA PRO A 162 6.37 -16.12 -7.22
C PRO A 162 7.51 -15.71 -6.27
N SER A 163 8.16 -14.58 -6.53
CA SER A 163 9.20 -14.01 -5.67
C SER A 163 8.67 -13.28 -4.42
N VAL A 164 7.39 -12.93 -4.39
CA VAL A 164 6.75 -12.26 -3.23
C VAL A 164 6.28 -13.32 -2.25
N VAL A 165 7.15 -13.67 -1.31
CA VAL A 165 6.97 -14.85 -0.44
C VAL A 165 6.75 -14.52 1.03
N ASN A 166 7.20 -13.35 1.51
CA ASN A 166 7.06 -12.94 2.91
C ASN A 166 5.86 -12.01 3.09
N PHE A 167 5.18 -12.09 4.23
CA PHE A 167 4.03 -11.22 4.50
C PHE A 167 4.43 -9.84 5.04
N PRO A 168 5.16 -9.72 6.17
CA PRO A 168 5.29 -8.44 6.89
C PRO A 168 6.08 -7.40 6.09
N ARG A 169 5.62 -6.16 6.14
CA ARG A 169 6.44 -5.01 5.73
C ARG A 169 7.74 -4.97 6.54
N GLY A 170 8.85 -4.57 5.91
CA GLY A 170 10.19 -4.59 6.49
C GLY A 170 10.91 -5.92 6.34
N THR A 171 10.31 -6.90 5.64
CA THR A 171 10.99 -8.11 5.17
C THR A 171 11.21 -8.05 3.66
N SER A 172 12.22 -8.77 3.18
CA SER A 172 12.46 -8.88 1.74
C SER A 172 11.26 -9.50 1.02
N ASN A 173 10.98 -9.03 -0.20
CA ASN A 173 9.86 -9.54 -1.01
C ASN A 173 8.52 -9.57 -0.25
N SER A 174 8.23 -8.49 0.48
CA SER A 174 7.03 -8.35 1.31
C SER A 174 5.77 -8.19 0.46
N TYR A 175 4.77 -9.05 0.72
CA TYR A 175 3.44 -8.90 0.14
C TYR A 175 2.76 -7.61 0.60
N GLU A 176 2.76 -7.35 1.91
CA GLU A 176 2.10 -6.18 2.50
C GLU A 176 2.61 -4.87 1.89
N ALA A 177 3.92 -4.71 1.76
CA ALA A 177 4.52 -3.53 1.15
C ALA A 177 4.22 -3.43 -0.35
N SER A 178 4.33 -4.53 -1.07
CA SER A 178 4.07 -4.59 -2.51
C SER A 178 2.61 -4.30 -2.83
N PHE A 179 1.67 -4.91 -2.08
CA PHE A 179 0.24 -4.79 -2.33
C PHE A 179 -0.31 -3.40 -1.96
N GLU A 180 0.14 -2.83 -0.84
CA GLU A 180 -0.23 -1.46 -0.46
C GLU A 180 0.28 -0.45 -1.48
N SER A 181 1.52 -0.59 -1.95
CA SER A 181 2.08 0.27 -2.99
C SER A 181 1.31 0.16 -4.31
N ALA A 182 0.98 -1.06 -4.75
CA ALA A 182 0.16 -1.31 -5.92
C ALA A 182 -0.46 -2.72 -5.84
N PRO A 183 -1.78 -2.88 -6.03
CA PRO A 183 -2.72 -1.93 -6.62
C PRO A 183 -3.45 -1.01 -5.63
N HIS A 184 -3.30 -1.18 -4.29
CA HIS A 184 -4.14 -0.48 -3.31
C HIS A 184 -4.10 1.04 -3.48
N ASN A 185 -2.94 1.68 -3.29
CA ASN A 185 -2.81 3.14 -3.40
C ASN A 185 -3.22 3.69 -4.78
N PRO A 186 -2.80 3.08 -5.91
CA PRO A 186 -3.27 3.44 -7.25
C PRO A 186 -4.79 3.41 -7.44
N VAL A 187 -5.50 2.45 -6.86
CA VAL A 187 -6.97 2.41 -6.91
C VAL A 187 -7.57 3.61 -6.20
N HIS A 188 -7.10 3.94 -5.00
CA HIS A 188 -7.47 5.15 -4.29
C HIS A 188 -7.23 6.40 -5.12
N ASN A 189 -6.03 6.55 -5.66
CA ASN A 189 -5.62 7.70 -6.46
C ASN A 189 -6.44 7.87 -7.72
N LEU A 190 -6.73 6.79 -8.48
CA LEU A 190 -7.51 6.87 -9.73
C LEU A 190 -8.96 7.22 -9.49
N ILE A 191 -9.60 6.64 -8.49
CA ILE A 191 -10.99 7.01 -8.16
C ILE A 191 -11.04 8.49 -7.81
N GLY A 192 -10.07 8.98 -7.04
CA GLY A 192 -10.01 10.39 -6.69
C GLY A 192 -11.09 10.82 -5.69
N GLY A 193 -11.25 12.13 -5.51
CA GLY A 193 -12.17 12.67 -4.52
C GLY A 193 -11.80 12.20 -3.11
N TRP A 194 -12.77 11.76 -2.33
CA TRP A 194 -12.53 11.24 -0.99
C TRP A 194 -11.58 10.04 -0.97
N MET A 195 -11.61 9.20 -2.03
CA MET A 195 -10.73 8.04 -2.12
C MET A 195 -9.24 8.40 -2.18
N ALA A 196 -8.89 9.61 -2.62
CA ALA A 196 -7.50 10.08 -2.68
C ALA A 196 -7.00 10.72 -1.38
N ASP A 197 -7.73 10.54 -0.26
CA ASP A 197 -7.44 11.15 1.04
C ASP A 197 -7.61 10.15 2.19
N MET A 198 -7.05 10.44 3.36
CA MET A 198 -7.23 9.62 4.58
C MET A 198 -8.69 9.52 5.03
N GLN A 199 -9.56 10.44 4.59
CA GLN A 199 -11.00 10.37 4.79
C GLN A 199 -11.71 9.46 3.78
N SER A 200 -11.00 8.61 3.06
CA SER A 200 -11.52 7.70 2.03
C SER A 200 -12.74 6.85 2.45
N PRO A 201 -12.94 6.46 3.74
CA PRO A 201 -14.17 5.76 4.15
C PRO A 201 -15.45 6.63 4.07
N THR A 202 -15.33 7.94 3.80
CA THR A 202 -16.50 8.79 3.45
C THR A 202 -17.21 8.26 2.21
N ASP A 203 -16.47 7.65 1.30
CA ASP A 203 -16.99 7.00 0.11
C ASP A 203 -17.30 5.51 0.39
N PRO A 204 -18.56 5.04 0.23
CA PRO A 204 -18.90 3.64 0.47
C PRO A 204 -18.13 2.61 -0.37
N ILE A 205 -17.59 2.98 -1.53
CA ILE A 205 -16.78 2.08 -2.36
C ILE A 205 -15.49 1.65 -1.64
N PHE A 206 -15.01 2.45 -0.68
CA PHE A 206 -13.87 2.13 0.17
C PHE A 206 -14.02 0.74 0.81
N TYR A 207 -15.17 0.43 1.37
CA TYR A 207 -15.38 -0.83 2.09
C TYR A 207 -15.36 -2.04 1.15
N LEU A 208 -15.86 -1.90 -0.07
CA LEU A 208 -15.79 -2.96 -1.09
C LEU A 208 -14.35 -3.14 -1.60
N HIS A 209 -13.63 -2.04 -1.78
CA HIS A 209 -12.22 -2.03 -2.15
C HIS A 209 -11.39 -2.75 -1.08
N HIS A 210 -11.54 -2.38 0.19
CA HIS A 210 -10.80 -3.00 1.29
C HIS A 210 -11.24 -4.44 1.59
N ALA A 211 -12.51 -4.81 1.36
CA ALA A 211 -12.93 -6.19 1.40
C ALA A 211 -12.23 -7.03 0.31
N ASN A 212 -11.98 -6.45 -0.88
CA ASN A 212 -11.19 -7.11 -1.91
C ASN A 212 -9.69 -7.16 -1.56
N VAL A 213 -9.13 -6.11 -0.94
CA VAL A 213 -7.77 -6.13 -0.37
C VAL A 213 -7.60 -7.29 0.60
N ASP A 214 -8.53 -7.45 1.53
CA ASP A 214 -8.52 -8.53 2.52
C ASP A 214 -8.69 -9.92 1.88
N ARG A 215 -9.57 -10.04 0.86
CA ARG A 215 -9.74 -11.26 0.06
C ARG A 215 -8.46 -11.65 -0.67
N LEU A 216 -7.80 -10.70 -1.29
CA LEU A 216 -6.57 -10.95 -2.04
C LEU A 216 -5.41 -11.32 -1.12
N TRP A 217 -5.33 -10.73 0.07
CA TRP A 217 -4.39 -11.18 1.09
C TRP A 217 -4.69 -12.62 1.54
N ASP A 218 -5.96 -12.97 1.80
CA ASP A 218 -6.34 -14.33 2.13
C ASP A 218 -5.96 -15.31 1.01
N ALA A 219 -6.25 -14.96 -0.24
CA ALA A 219 -5.89 -15.76 -1.41
C ALA A 219 -4.36 -15.95 -1.57
N TRP A 220 -3.59 -14.87 -1.43
CA TRP A 220 -2.12 -14.93 -1.48
C TRP A 220 -1.57 -15.81 -0.36
N SER A 221 -2.10 -15.67 0.86
CA SER A 221 -1.61 -16.41 2.01
C SER A 221 -1.86 -17.92 1.95
N GLN A 222 -2.68 -18.38 1.00
CA GLN A 222 -2.96 -19.80 0.75
C GLN A 222 -2.01 -20.41 -0.31
N GLN A 223 -1.17 -19.60 -0.97
CA GLN A 223 -0.21 -20.10 -1.94
C GLN A 223 0.92 -20.89 -1.23
N PRO A 224 1.41 -22.01 -1.81
CA PRO A 224 2.32 -22.91 -1.12
C PRO A 224 3.69 -22.28 -0.79
N GLN A 225 4.13 -21.27 -1.57
CA GLN A 225 5.43 -20.62 -1.39
C GLN A 225 5.41 -19.46 -0.38
N THR A 226 4.24 -19.06 0.13
CA THR A 226 4.10 -17.87 0.97
C THR A 226 4.35 -18.17 2.44
N THR A 227 4.89 -17.19 3.14
CA THR A 227 5.25 -17.29 4.57
C THR A 227 4.58 -16.17 5.35
N LEU A 228 3.67 -16.54 6.24
CA LEU A 228 3.16 -15.67 7.30
C LEU A 228 3.87 -16.03 8.59
N PRO A 229 4.23 -15.05 9.46
CA PRO A 229 4.65 -15.34 10.81
C PRO A 229 3.61 -16.21 11.51
N LEU A 230 4.01 -17.28 12.19
CA LEU A 230 3.06 -18.14 12.91
C LEU A 230 2.27 -17.32 13.95
N PRO A 231 1.02 -17.72 14.31
CA PRO A 231 0.22 -16.98 15.28
C PRO A 231 0.87 -16.79 16.65
N SER A 232 1.84 -17.64 17.01
CA SER A 232 2.66 -17.53 18.22
C SER A 232 3.84 -16.56 18.09
N ASN A 233 4.13 -16.06 16.89
CA ASN A 233 5.23 -15.12 16.69
C ASN A 233 4.91 -13.76 17.33
N SER A 234 5.93 -13.10 17.86
CA SER A 234 5.84 -11.76 18.47
C SER A 234 5.26 -10.70 17.56
N TYR A 235 5.33 -10.89 16.23
CA TYR A 235 4.64 -10.04 15.24
C TYR A 235 3.14 -9.89 15.56
N TRP A 236 2.48 -10.95 16.04
CA TRP A 236 1.06 -10.94 16.39
C TRP A 236 0.77 -10.59 17.84
N SER A 237 1.76 -10.16 18.60
CA SER A 237 1.57 -9.76 20.01
C SER A 237 0.84 -8.41 20.12
N GLY A 238 0.09 -8.24 21.21
CA GLY A 238 -0.67 -7.03 21.50
C GLY A 238 -1.99 -6.94 20.72
N SER A 239 -2.55 -5.74 20.68
CA SER A 239 -3.86 -5.46 20.10
C SER A 239 -3.82 -4.28 19.14
N PHE A 240 -4.74 -4.27 18.17
CA PHE A 240 -5.11 -3.06 17.45
C PHE A 240 -6.15 -2.30 18.25
N THR A 241 -6.06 -0.97 18.22
CA THR A 241 -7.06 -0.05 18.76
C THR A 241 -7.74 0.67 17.60
N TYR A 242 -9.05 0.66 17.56
CA TYR A 242 -9.87 1.37 16.55
C TYR A 242 -10.56 2.58 17.17
N ALA A 243 -10.85 2.53 18.46
CA ALA A 243 -11.37 3.62 19.26
C ALA A 243 -11.20 3.29 20.73
N LYS A 244 -11.53 4.23 21.63
CA LYS A 244 -11.56 3.98 23.08
C LYS A 244 -12.51 2.80 23.38
N GLY A 245 -11.97 1.71 23.90
CA GLY A 245 -12.72 0.49 24.22
C GLY A 245 -13.04 -0.43 23.03
N LEU A 246 -12.62 -0.08 21.82
CA LEU A 246 -12.77 -0.93 20.63
C LEU A 246 -11.39 -1.45 20.19
N THR A 247 -11.04 -2.65 20.65
CA THR A 247 -9.74 -3.28 20.41
C THR A 247 -9.89 -4.73 19.99
N ILE A 248 -8.94 -5.24 19.24
CA ILE A 248 -8.85 -6.67 18.88
C ILE A 248 -7.40 -7.16 19.03
N LEU A 249 -7.21 -8.39 19.50
CA LEU A 249 -5.89 -9.01 19.50
C LEU A 249 -5.38 -9.13 18.05
N LYS A 250 -4.14 -8.74 17.80
CA LYS A 250 -3.53 -8.85 16.46
C LYS A 250 -3.61 -10.27 15.92
N SER A 251 -3.41 -11.28 16.78
CA SER A 251 -3.50 -12.70 16.41
C SER A 251 -4.89 -13.12 15.89
N LYS A 252 -5.96 -12.42 16.26
CA LYS A 252 -7.30 -12.67 15.72
C LYS A 252 -7.44 -12.27 14.25
N THR A 253 -6.62 -11.36 13.77
CA THR A 253 -6.63 -10.93 12.37
C THR A 253 -5.74 -11.80 11.46
N TYR A 254 -5.17 -12.88 11.97
CA TYR A 254 -4.29 -13.78 11.23
C TYR A 254 -4.97 -14.39 9.99
N MET A 255 -6.23 -14.81 10.12
CA MET A 255 -7.02 -15.37 9.02
C MET A 255 -8.52 -15.05 9.22
N PRO A 256 -9.33 -14.99 8.13
CA PRO A 256 -10.76 -14.66 8.20
C PRO A 256 -11.56 -15.56 9.13
N SER A 257 -11.25 -16.85 9.16
CA SER A 257 -11.97 -17.85 9.98
C SER A 257 -11.89 -17.60 11.49
N LEU A 258 -10.83 -16.91 11.97
CA LEU A 258 -10.74 -16.49 13.38
C LEU A 258 -11.69 -15.35 13.74
N LEU A 259 -12.29 -14.72 12.74
CA LEU A 259 -13.30 -13.68 12.81
C LEU A 259 -14.66 -14.16 12.30
N ASN A 260 -14.84 -15.48 12.18
CA ASN A 260 -16.06 -16.15 11.74
C ASN A 260 -16.59 -15.70 10.37
N TYR A 261 -15.69 -15.43 9.40
CA TYR A 261 -16.07 -15.20 8.02
C TYR A 261 -15.13 -15.87 7.04
N GLN A 262 -15.55 -15.96 5.80
CA GLN A 262 -14.81 -16.44 4.64
C GLN A 262 -15.20 -15.65 3.39
N TYR A 263 -14.46 -15.81 2.31
CA TYR A 263 -14.80 -15.30 0.99
C TYR A 263 -15.40 -16.39 0.11
N ALA A 264 -16.40 -16.05 -0.71
CA ALA A 264 -16.98 -16.97 -1.69
C ALA A 264 -15.93 -17.47 -2.69
N SER A 265 -14.96 -16.62 -3.01
CA SER A 265 -13.78 -16.99 -3.80
C SER A 265 -12.54 -16.27 -3.23
N ALA A 266 -11.51 -17.04 -2.90
CA ALA A 266 -10.20 -16.53 -2.45
C ALA A 266 -9.12 -17.04 -3.42
N THR A 267 -9.12 -16.51 -4.64
CA THR A 267 -8.14 -16.83 -5.70
C THR A 267 -7.30 -15.61 -6.03
N VAL A 268 -6.01 -15.81 -6.28
CA VAL A 268 -5.12 -14.75 -6.78
C VAL A 268 -5.40 -14.48 -8.26
N PRO A 269 -5.31 -13.22 -8.71
CA PRO A 269 -5.44 -12.90 -10.14
C PRO A 269 -4.23 -13.45 -10.91
N THR A 270 -4.48 -13.98 -12.09
CA THR A 270 -3.45 -14.54 -12.98
C THR A 270 -3.23 -13.73 -14.25
N SER A 271 -4.13 -12.76 -14.53
CA SER A 271 -4.04 -11.87 -15.69
C SER A 271 -4.55 -10.48 -15.34
N LEU A 272 -4.13 -9.51 -16.13
CA LEU A 272 -4.65 -8.14 -16.07
C LEU A 272 -5.75 -7.96 -17.13
N PRO A 273 -6.72 -7.05 -16.89
CA PRO A 273 -7.62 -6.61 -17.93
C PRO A 273 -6.83 -6.07 -19.15
N PRO A 274 -7.27 -6.33 -20.41
CA PRO A 274 -6.50 -5.94 -21.61
C PRO A 274 -6.15 -4.45 -21.67
N THR A 275 -7.05 -3.57 -21.24
CA THR A 275 -6.82 -2.11 -21.18
C THR A 275 -5.71 -1.71 -20.20
N ALA A 276 -5.52 -2.46 -19.12
CA ALA A 276 -4.46 -2.23 -18.15
C ALA A 276 -3.07 -2.52 -18.75
N GLN A 277 -2.95 -3.62 -19.49
CA GLN A 277 -1.69 -4.02 -20.13
C GLN A 277 -1.22 -3.00 -21.16
N GLN A 278 -2.09 -2.63 -22.11
CA GLN A 278 -1.74 -1.68 -23.19
C GLN A 278 -1.31 -0.31 -22.63
N GLY A 279 -2.06 0.23 -21.69
CA GLY A 279 -1.76 1.54 -21.12
C GLY A 279 -0.41 1.57 -20.39
N ARG A 280 -0.01 0.49 -19.71
CA ARG A 280 1.28 0.38 -19.03
C ARG A 280 2.44 0.32 -20.03
N ILE A 281 2.32 -0.48 -21.09
CA ILE A 281 3.31 -0.62 -22.13
C ILE A 281 3.65 0.74 -22.74
N ILE A 282 2.68 1.49 -23.21
CA ILE A 282 2.88 2.79 -23.86
C ILE A 282 3.60 3.76 -22.92
N ARG A 283 3.22 3.82 -21.65
CA ARG A 283 3.77 4.77 -20.69
C ARG A 283 5.23 4.47 -20.34
N VAL A 284 5.56 3.22 -20.08
CA VAL A 284 6.95 2.82 -19.78
C VAL A 284 7.83 2.97 -21.01
N GLN A 285 7.33 2.60 -22.20
CA GLN A 285 8.08 2.73 -23.45
C GLN A 285 8.54 4.17 -23.72
N ALA A 286 7.71 5.16 -23.37
CA ALA A 286 8.09 6.58 -23.50
C ALA A 286 9.26 6.99 -22.59
N GLN A 287 9.60 6.20 -21.58
CA GLN A 287 10.73 6.44 -20.67
C GLN A 287 11.93 5.53 -20.94
N LEU A 288 11.86 4.66 -21.94
CA LEU A 288 13.03 3.89 -22.42
C LEU A 288 13.83 4.74 -23.40
N GLY A 289 15.10 4.40 -23.57
CA GLY A 289 16.00 5.09 -24.46
C GLY A 289 17.14 5.82 -23.72
N PRO A 290 18.08 6.43 -24.44
CA PRO A 290 19.17 7.17 -23.84
C PRO A 290 18.70 8.24 -22.86
N ILE A 291 19.35 8.34 -21.71
CA ILE A 291 18.92 9.25 -20.62
C ILE A 291 18.78 10.70 -21.11
N HIS A 292 19.67 11.17 -21.97
CA HIS A 292 19.62 12.52 -22.53
C HIS A 292 18.45 12.77 -23.49
N GLY A 293 17.82 11.70 -23.99
CA GLY A 293 16.63 11.76 -24.84
C GLY A 293 15.29 11.59 -24.09
N ARG A 294 15.33 11.26 -22.79
CA ARG A 294 14.12 11.11 -21.98
C ARG A 294 13.56 12.47 -21.57
N PRO A 295 12.23 12.57 -21.37
CA PRO A 295 11.66 13.74 -20.73
C PRO A 295 12.33 13.96 -19.38
N ALA A 296 13.07 15.05 -19.26
CA ALA A 296 13.81 15.39 -18.06
C ALA A 296 13.05 16.41 -17.22
N LEU A 297 13.31 16.41 -15.93
CA LEU A 297 12.89 17.48 -15.05
C LEU A 297 13.53 18.80 -15.50
N THR A 298 12.74 19.85 -15.50
CA THR A 298 13.20 21.22 -15.76
C THR A 298 13.02 22.09 -14.52
N GLY A 299 13.86 23.11 -14.35
CA GLY A 299 13.73 24.07 -13.25
C GLY A 299 14.14 23.54 -11.87
N PHE A 300 14.87 22.44 -11.79
CA PHE A 300 15.38 21.88 -10.53
C PHE A 300 16.80 22.36 -10.21
N SER A 301 17.15 22.27 -8.92
CA SER A 301 18.52 22.50 -8.43
C SER A 301 19.14 21.18 -8.00
N LYS A 302 20.44 20.98 -8.27
CA LYS A 302 21.17 19.82 -7.74
C LYS A 302 21.46 20.03 -6.26
N THR A 303 21.33 18.97 -5.46
CA THR A 303 21.72 18.96 -4.05
C THR A 303 22.97 18.13 -3.85
N SER A 304 23.80 18.56 -2.90
CA SER A 304 25.07 17.91 -2.57
C SER A 304 24.88 16.83 -1.51
N GLU A 305 25.89 15.97 -1.43
CA GLU A 305 26.06 15.01 -0.35
C GLU A 305 26.13 15.73 1.01
N ARG A 306 25.41 15.21 2.03
CA ARG A 306 25.40 15.74 3.41
C ARG A 306 24.90 14.72 4.42
N ALA A 307 25.31 14.88 5.69
CA ALA A 307 24.63 14.20 6.79
C ALA A 307 23.19 14.74 6.93
N ILE A 308 22.23 13.86 7.16
CA ILE A 308 20.86 14.21 7.55
C ILE A 308 20.78 14.23 9.08
N ASP A 309 21.27 13.16 9.70
CA ASP A 309 21.44 12.99 11.14
C ASP A 309 22.55 11.96 11.43
N SER A 310 22.64 11.47 12.66
CA SER A 310 23.66 10.50 13.07
C SER A 310 23.53 9.12 12.39
N GLY A 311 22.36 8.78 11.88
CA GLY A 311 22.06 7.49 11.23
C GLY A 311 21.77 7.58 9.74
N ARG A 312 21.64 8.79 9.16
CA ARG A 312 21.24 8.98 7.79
C ARG A 312 22.16 9.97 7.04
N ARG A 313 22.49 9.64 5.80
CA ARG A 313 23.34 10.44 4.91
C ARG A 313 22.72 10.55 3.53
N SER A 314 22.47 11.77 3.05
CA SER A 314 22.15 12.05 1.66
C SER A 314 23.39 11.88 0.77
N LEU A 315 23.24 11.15 -0.32
CA LEU A 315 24.27 11.05 -1.36
C LEU A 315 24.10 12.13 -2.44
N GLY A 316 23.18 13.07 -2.24
CA GLY A 316 22.79 14.09 -3.20
C GLY A 316 21.51 13.73 -3.94
N GLY A 317 21.01 14.70 -4.70
CA GLY A 317 19.73 14.59 -5.37
C GLY A 317 19.38 15.81 -6.20
N VAL A 318 18.09 16.06 -6.33
CA VAL A 318 17.50 17.22 -7.01
C VAL A 318 16.43 17.87 -6.13
N ALA A 319 16.37 19.18 -6.11
CA ALA A 319 15.42 19.96 -5.31
C ALA A 319 14.51 20.84 -6.19
N ASN A 320 13.41 21.29 -5.58
CA ASN A 320 12.43 22.19 -6.20
C ASN A 320 11.75 21.57 -7.43
N MET A 321 11.29 20.33 -7.29
CA MET A 321 10.60 19.63 -8.37
C MET A 321 9.12 19.97 -8.40
N SER A 322 8.57 20.18 -9.59
CA SER A 322 7.13 20.24 -9.85
C SER A 322 6.75 19.16 -10.84
N LEU A 323 5.79 18.31 -10.44
CA LEU A 323 5.28 17.21 -11.25
C LEU A 323 3.90 17.59 -11.81
N ASN A 324 3.71 17.34 -13.09
CA ASN A 324 2.50 17.64 -13.84
C ASN A 324 2.01 16.42 -14.63
N GLU A 325 1.23 16.59 -15.68
CA GLU A 325 0.72 15.51 -16.53
C GLU A 325 1.79 14.74 -17.32
N LYS A 326 3.07 15.14 -17.23
CA LYS A 326 4.16 14.49 -17.97
C LYS A 326 4.93 13.52 -17.09
N SER A 327 5.37 12.41 -17.68
CA SER A 327 6.37 11.53 -17.08
C SER A 327 7.75 12.18 -17.20
N VAL A 328 8.59 12.04 -16.17
CA VAL A 328 9.92 12.64 -16.11
C VAL A 328 10.94 11.68 -15.52
N SER A 329 12.21 11.87 -15.89
CA SER A 329 13.34 11.16 -15.29
C SER A 329 14.34 12.14 -14.69
N ALA A 330 14.82 11.82 -13.47
CA ALA A 330 15.89 12.56 -12.79
C ALA A 330 17.13 11.68 -12.72
N GLN A 331 18.24 12.15 -13.29
CA GLN A 331 19.55 11.53 -13.12
C GLN A 331 20.22 12.13 -11.88
N LEU A 332 20.42 11.33 -10.86
CA LEU A 332 21.11 11.69 -9.63
C LEU A 332 22.59 11.36 -9.80
N GLN A 333 23.39 12.39 -10.08
CA GLN A 333 24.84 12.26 -10.24
C GLN A 333 25.48 12.17 -8.86
N LEU A 334 26.17 11.06 -8.61
CA LEU A 334 26.88 10.83 -7.36
C LEU A 334 28.35 11.25 -7.49
N SER A 335 28.91 11.83 -6.43
CA SER A 335 30.36 12.02 -6.31
C SER A 335 31.05 10.64 -6.23
N SER A 336 32.36 10.61 -6.41
CA SER A 336 33.12 9.35 -6.27
C SER A 336 32.99 8.77 -4.86
N SER A 337 32.97 9.62 -3.81
CA SER A 337 32.77 9.21 -2.42
C SER A 337 31.36 8.66 -2.20
N ALA A 338 30.33 9.30 -2.74
CA ALA A 338 28.94 8.86 -2.65
C ALA A 338 28.73 7.52 -3.38
N SER A 339 29.32 7.36 -4.57
CA SER A 339 29.29 6.10 -5.33
C SER A 339 29.96 4.96 -4.57
N ALA A 340 31.11 5.19 -3.97
CA ALA A 340 31.81 4.21 -3.13
C ALA A 340 30.95 3.81 -1.92
N ALA A 341 30.40 4.78 -1.18
CA ALA A 341 29.53 4.52 -0.03
C ALA A 341 28.27 3.74 -0.39
N LEU A 342 27.65 4.05 -1.54
CA LEU A 342 26.51 3.30 -2.09
C LEU A 342 26.91 1.85 -2.37
N GLN A 343 28.02 1.62 -3.07
CA GLN A 343 28.51 0.29 -3.42
C GLN A 343 28.86 -0.54 -2.17
N ASP A 344 29.49 0.05 -1.17
CA ASP A 344 29.83 -0.62 0.09
C ASP A 344 28.58 -1.02 0.86
N THR A 345 27.57 -0.14 0.92
CA THR A 345 26.28 -0.44 1.54
C THR A 345 25.56 -1.58 0.83
N LEU A 346 25.50 -1.56 -0.51
CA LEU A 346 24.85 -2.61 -1.29
C LEU A 346 25.56 -3.96 -1.21
N LYS A 347 26.89 -3.98 -1.01
CA LYS A 347 27.69 -5.22 -0.83
C LYS A 347 27.73 -5.71 0.62
N GLY A 348 27.13 -4.99 1.58
CA GLY A 348 27.19 -5.32 2.98
C GLY A 348 28.61 -5.26 3.58
N ARG A 349 29.54 -4.51 2.93
CA ARG A 349 30.99 -4.50 3.27
C ARG A 349 31.36 -3.54 4.39
N SER A 350 30.48 -2.64 4.78
CA SER A 350 30.82 -1.55 5.70
C SER A 350 31.20 -1.99 7.14
N ALA A 351 30.89 -3.23 7.55
CA ALA A 351 31.23 -3.72 8.89
C ALA A 351 32.57 -4.47 8.97
N ALA A 352 32.98 -5.16 7.91
CA ALA A 352 34.16 -6.05 7.95
C ALA A 352 35.47 -5.30 7.72
N ALA A 353 35.46 -4.23 6.93
CA ALA A 353 36.68 -3.48 6.59
C ALA A 353 37.21 -2.62 7.74
N ALA A 354 36.32 -2.14 8.64
CA ALA A 354 36.71 -1.31 9.80
C ALA A 354 37.42 -2.11 10.90
N LEU A 355 37.18 -3.43 10.97
CA LEU A 355 37.81 -4.30 11.97
C LEU A 355 39.22 -4.76 11.59
N GLN A 356 39.65 -4.59 10.33
CA GLN A 356 40.97 -5.03 9.85
C GLN A 356 42.02 -3.93 9.80
N GLN A 357 41.64 -2.65 9.92
CA GLN A 357 42.61 -1.55 10.02
C GLN A 357 42.72 -1.07 11.47
N GLY A 358 43.70 -1.54 12.18
CA GLY A 358 44.03 -1.16 13.56
C GLY A 358 44.42 0.33 13.71
N SER A 359 43.55 1.24 13.34
CA SER A 359 43.68 2.67 13.53
C SER A 359 42.72 3.17 14.61
N ASN A 360 43.20 4.03 15.52
CA ASN A 360 42.46 4.75 16.56
C ASN A 360 41.42 5.75 16.01
N ALA A 361 40.89 5.53 14.79
CA ALA A 361 39.83 6.35 14.23
C ALA A 361 38.48 5.96 14.82
N ALA A 362 37.62 6.93 15.11
CA ALA A 362 36.23 6.68 15.51
C ALA A 362 35.57 5.68 14.54
N PRO A 363 34.76 4.72 15.03
CA PRO A 363 34.16 3.71 14.17
C PRO A 363 33.37 4.39 13.09
N ALA A 364 33.70 4.11 11.82
CA ALA A 364 32.98 4.63 10.66
C ALA A 364 31.52 4.19 10.72
N THR A 365 30.60 5.12 10.52
CA THR A 365 29.15 4.81 10.50
C THR A 365 28.86 3.74 9.45
N THR A 366 28.30 2.61 9.88
CA THR A 366 27.97 1.48 9.03
C THR A 366 26.54 1.62 8.53
N TYR A 367 26.37 1.99 7.28
CA TYR A 367 25.05 2.01 6.63
C TYR A 367 24.61 0.62 6.21
N ARG A 368 23.31 0.34 6.36
CA ARG A 368 22.70 -0.98 6.15
C ARG A 368 21.63 -0.97 5.05
N SER A 369 21.08 0.19 4.75
CA SER A 369 20.05 0.34 3.73
C SER A 369 20.23 1.57 2.87
N VAL A 370 19.64 1.51 1.69
CA VAL A 370 19.57 2.58 0.70
C VAL A 370 18.10 2.89 0.44
N ASN A 371 17.75 4.16 0.47
CA ASN A 371 16.40 4.64 0.21
C ASN A 371 16.39 5.70 -0.91
N VAL A 372 15.32 5.73 -1.68
CA VAL A 372 14.91 6.91 -2.43
C VAL A 372 13.96 7.69 -1.55
N VAL A 373 14.29 8.95 -1.28
CA VAL A 373 13.50 9.79 -0.38
C VAL A 373 12.95 10.98 -1.15
N LEU A 374 11.64 11.19 -1.06
CA LEU A 374 10.99 12.42 -1.48
C LEU A 374 10.65 13.21 -0.22
N ASP A 375 11.28 14.35 -0.06
CA ASP A 375 11.18 15.22 1.11
C ASP A 375 10.35 16.45 0.80
N SER A 376 9.60 16.94 1.79
CA SER A 376 8.76 18.14 1.67
C SER A 376 7.79 18.03 0.49
N VAL A 377 7.06 16.90 0.44
CA VAL A 377 6.12 16.62 -0.65
C VAL A 377 4.79 17.28 -0.36
N THR A 378 4.25 18.01 -1.32
CA THR A 378 2.95 18.67 -1.21
C THR A 378 2.10 18.44 -2.44
N VAL A 379 0.79 18.38 -2.26
CA VAL A 379 -0.18 18.26 -3.35
C VAL A 379 -0.82 19.62 -3.58
N THR A 380 -0.85 20.09 -4.83
CA THR A 380 -1.56 21.32 -5.18
C THR A 380 -3.08 21.13 -5.03
N GLU A 381 -3.84 22.22 -4.99
CA GLU A 381 -5.31 22.14 -4.98
C GLU A 381 -5.84 21.33 -6.16
N LEU A 382 -5.25 21.51 -7.35
CA LEU A 382 -5.59 20.74 -8.53
C LEU A 382 -5.28 19.25 -8.34
N GLY A 383 -4.10 18.94 -7.79
CA GLY A 383 -3.61 17.59 -7.57
C GLY A 383 -4.43 16.80 -6.55
N ARG A 384 -4.98 17.46 -5.52
CA ARG A 384 -5.79 16.82 -4.45
C ARG A 384 -7.04 16.11 -4.96
N LYS A 385 -7.54 16.49 -6.13
CA LYS A 385 -8.69 15.83 -6.74
C LYS A 385 -8.43 14.36 -7.04
N GLY A 386 -7.18 13.95 -7.20
CA GLY A 386 -6.82 12.60 -7.64
C GLY A 386 -7.07 12.41 -9.14
N GLY A 387 -7.36 11.18 -9.52
CA GLY A 387 -7.55 10.80 -10.92
C GLY A 387 -6.24 10.41 -11.60
N TYR A 388 -5.14 10.39 -10.86
CA TYR A 388 -3.79 10.10 -11.36
C TYR A 388 -2.86 9.58 -10.25
N PHE A 389 -1.74 8.99 -10.67
CA PHE A 389 -0.56 8.70 -9.83
C PHE A 389 0.69 8.61 -10.70
N TYR A 390 1.85 8.44 -10.07
CA TYR A 390 3.11 8.14 -10.75
C TYR A 390 3.62 6.78 -10.29
N ASN A 391 4.01 5.94 -11.24
CA ASN A 391 4.87 4.80 -10.95
C ASN A 391 6.31 5.32 -10.81
N VAL A 392 6.99 4.90 -9.75
CA VAL A 392 8.38 5.22 -9.49
C VAL A 392 9.24 4.04 -9.91
N TYR A 393 10.20 4.29 -10.79
CA TYR A 393 11.13 3.28 -11.29
C TYR A 393 12.57 3.69 -11.04
N LEU A 394 13.45 2.70 -10.83
CA LEU A 394 14.89 2.91 -10.77
C LEU A 394 15.60 2.36 -12.00
N ASN A 395 16.54 3.13 -12.53
CA ASN A 395 17.48 2.73 -13.58
C ASN A 395 16.79 2.01 -14.75
N LEU A 396 15.68 2.54 -15.27
CA LEU A 396 15.05 2.02 -16.48
C LEU A 396 16.10 1.91 -17.60
N PRO A 397 16.23 0.76 -18.30
CA PRO A 397 17.23 0.58 -19.32
C PRO A 397 16.93 1.41 -20.57
N GLU A 398 17.91 1.54 -21.46
CA GLU A 398 17.73 2.19 -22.75
C GLU A 398 16.88 1.38 -23.74
N GLN A 399 16.89 0.07 -23.58
CA GLN A 399 16.13 -0.89 -24.41
C GLN A 399 15.65 -2.06 -23.55
N GLY A 400 14.56 -2.69 -23.95
CA GLY A 400 14.06 -3.88 -23.28
C GLY A 400 12.59 -4.17 -23.57
N ASP A 401 12.18 -5.39 -23.23
CA ASP A 401 10.77 -5.76 -23.18
C ASP A 401 10.07 -4.97 -22.06
N VAL A 402 9.08 -4.19 -22.43
CA VAL A 402 8.43 -3.23 -21.55
C VAL A 402 7.77 -3.88 -20.32
N ASP A 403 7.17 -5.06 -20.50
CA ASP A 403 6.51 -5.76 -19.40
C ASP A 403 7.52 -6.28 -18.37
N GLY A 404 8.58 -6.95 -18.83
CA GLY A 404 9.65 -7.43 -17.97
C GLY A 404 10.43 -6.30 -17.30
N VAL A 405 10.71 -5.22 -18.03
CA VAL A 405 11.39 -4.02 -17.52
C VAL A 405 10.55 -3.34 -16.47
N SER A 406 9.26 -3.11 -16.72
CA SER A 406 8.40 -2.40 -15.77
C SER A 406 8.30 -3.10 -14.41
N GLN A 407 8.29 -4.42 -14.37
CA GLN A 407 8.27 -5.17 -13.12
C GLN A 407 9.63 -5.19 -12.41
N LYS A 408 10.72 -5.38 -13.17
CA LYS A 408 12.07 -5.48 -12.62
C LYS A 408 12.58 -4.17 -12.00
N HIS A 409 12.15 -3.04 -12.50
CA HIS A 409 12.63 -1.70 -12.12
C HIS A 409 11.65 -0.93 -11.24
N PHE A 410 10.48 -1.49 -10.96
CA PHE A 410 9.43 -0.85 -10.16
C PHE A 410 9.87 -0.73 -8.69
N LEU A 411 9.77 0.48 -8.15
CA LEU A 411 10.10 0.81 -6.76
C LEU A 411 8.84 1.06 -5.92
N GLY A 412 7.83 1.71 -6.49
CA GLY A 412 6.62 2.07 -5.77
C GLY A 412 5.73 3.06 -6.54
N THR A 413 4.79 3.66 -5.84
CA THR A 413 3.87 4.67 -6.40
C THR A 413 3.90 5.97 -5.62
N LEU A 414 3.55 7.06 -6.29
CA LEU A 414 3.44 8.40 -5.72
C LEU A 414 2.14 9.02 -6.22
N GLY A 415 1.25 9.36 -5.32
CA GLY A 415 -0.01 10.01 -5.64
C GLY A 415 -0.57 10.81 -4.46
N PRO A 416 -1.74 11.43 -4.63
CA PRO A 416 -2.37 12.22 -3.57
C PRO A 416 -2.64 11.41 -2.30
N PHE A 417 -3.03 10.13 -2.42
CA PHE A 417 -3.34 9.29 -1.29
C PHE A 417 -2.11 9.03 -0.40
N GLU A 418 -0.97 8.63 -0.99
CA GLU A 418 0.28 8.41 -0.24
C GLU A 418 0.76 9.68 0.43
N ILE A 419 0.58 10.84 -0.23
CA ILE A 419 0.96 12.13 0.34
C ILE A 419 0.02 12.51 1.49
N SER A 420 -1.29 12.29 1.33
CA SER A 420 -2.28 12.51 2.41
C SER A 420 -1.95 11.66 3.64
N ALA A 421 -1.61 10.38 3.45
CA ALA A 421 -1.22 9.49 4.53
C ALA A 421 0.09 9.96 5.20
N ALA A 422 1.10 10.36 4.42
CA ALA A 422 2.36 10.89 4.95
C ALA A 422 2.18 12.21 5.71
N MET A 423 1.30 13.10 5.23
CA MET A 423 0.95 14.34 5.93
C MET A 423 0.31 14.05 7.29
N HIS A 424 -0.64 13.12 7.33
CA HIS A 424 -1.30 12.73 8.56
C HIS A 424 -0.32 12.17 9.61
N HIS A 425 0.64 11.35 9.18
CA HIS A 425 1.70 10.85 10.05
C HIS A 425 2.64 11.98 10.52
N ALA A 426 2.98 12.93 9.65
CA ALA A 426 3.83 14.07 10.00
C ALA A 426 3.17 14.99 11.04
N GLU A 427 1.89 15.28 10.89
CA GLU A 427 1.10 16.06 11.87
C GLU A 427 1.04 15.36 13.23
N SER A 428 0.80 14.05 13.23
CA SER A 428 0.76 13.25 14.46
C SER A 428 2.13 13.19 15.18
N ALA A 429 3.23 13.27 14.42
CA ALA A 429 4.60 13.30 14.95
C ALA A 429 5.12 14.72 15.22
N HIS A 430 4.31 15.78 15.04
CA HIS A 430 4.71 17.20 15.13
C HIS A 430 5.87 17.55 14.17
N SER A 431 5.95 16.85 13.03
CA SER A 431 6.92 17.09 11.96
C SER A 431 6.42 18.17 10.99
N GLN A 432 7.35 19.00 10.47
CA GLN A 432 6.96 20.15 9.66
C GLN A 432 6.61 19.84 8.20
N ALA A 433 7.06 18.70 7.66
CA ALA A 433 6.85 18.38 6.25
C ALA A 433 6.74 16.86 6.02
N PRO A 434 5.84 16.41 5.13
CA PRO A 434 5.71 15.00 4.79
C PRO A 434 6.91 14.50 3.99
N VAL A 435 7.35 13.30 4.35
CA VAL A 435 8.46 12.59 3.72
C VAL A 435 7.96 11.23 3.24
N LEU A 436 8.23 10.88 1.99
CA LEU A 436 7.97 9.56 1.45
C LEU A 436 9.29 8.83 1.27
N VAL A 437 9.39 7.63 1.84
CA VAL A 437 10.60 6.80 1.80
C VAL A 437 10.30 5.53 1.01
N PHE A 438 11.08 5.28 -0.02
CA PHE A 438 11.02 4.08 -0.84
C PHE A 438 12.27 3.25 -0.58
N PRO A 439 12.17 2.07 0.10
CA PRO A 439 13.28 1.16 0.29
C PRO A 439 13.83 0.69 -1.07
N ALA A 440 15.11 0.96 -1.33
CA ALA A 440 15.72 0.72 -2.63
C ALA A 440 16.87 -0.30 -2.60
N THR A 441 17.27 -0.78 -1.42
CA THR A 441 18.44 -1.66 -1.23
C THR A 441 18.37 -2.89 -2.14
N GLU A 442 17.31 -3.69 -2.01
CA GLU A 442 17.17 -4.94 -2.74
C GLU A 442 17.04 -4.72 -4.25
N LEU A 443 16.31 -3.66 -4.63
CA LEU A 443 16.14 -3.33 -6.04
C LEU A 443 17.48 -2.93 -6.67
N LEU A 444 18.24 -2.06 -6.03
CA LEU A 444 19.56 -1.63 -6.51
C LEU A 444 20.59 -2.78 -6.51
N GLN A 445 20.54 -3.69 -5.54
CA GLN A 445 21.35 -4.91 -5.54
C GLN A 445 21.05 -5.79 -6.76
N ARG A 446 19.78 -6.02 -7.04
CA ARG A 446 19.29 -6.83 -8.17
C ARG A 446 19.65 -6.23 -9.53
N LEU A 447 19.57 -4.89 -9.63
CA LEU A 447 19.88 -4.16 -10.87
C LEU A 447 21.37 -3.98 -11.11
N GLY A 448 22.23 -4.27 -10.13
CA GLY A 448 23.65 -4.04 -10.22
C GLY A 448 23.96 -2.55 -10.38
N ALA A 449 23.61 -1.72 -9.39
CA ALA A 449 23.74 -0.27 -9.46
C ALA A 449 25.13 0.16 -10.00
N GLY A 450 25.13 0.82 -11.17
CA GLY A 450 26.34 1.26 -11.83
C GLY A 450 27.06 2.39 -11.09
N ALA A 451 28.35 2.55 -11.34
CA ALA A 451 29.18 3.60 -10.74
C ALA A 451 28.79 5.03 -11.18
N SER A 452 27.93 5.18 -12.19
CA SER A 452 27.63 6.46 -12.86
C SER A 452 26.44 7.24 -12.30
N GLY A 453 25.73 6.71 -11.28
CA GLY A 453 24.57 7.38 -10.69
C GLY A 453 23.30 6.54 -10.70
N VAL A 454 22.26 7.08 -10.10
CA VAL A 454 20.93 6.48 -10.03
C VAL A 454 19.96 7.34 -10.83
N VAL A 455 19.14 6.70 -11.66
CA VAL A 455 18.07 7.37 -12.42
C VAL A 455 16.73 7.01 -11.78
N VAL A 456 16.00 8.00 -11.32
CA VAL A 456 14.63 7.87 -10.83
C VAL A 456 13.68 8.35 -11.91
N SER A 457 12.81 7.47 -12.39
CA SER A 457 11.78 7.81 -13.37
C SER A 457 10.42 7.85 -12.71
N LEU A 458 9.71 8.96 -12.86
CA LEU A 458 8.34 9.18 -12.38
C LEU A 458 7.41 9.09 -13.58
N VAL A 459 6.78 7.94 -13.76
CA VAL A 459 5.95 7.63 -14.92
C VAL A 459 4.48 7.89 -14.58
N ARG A 460 3.93 8.96 -15.15
CA ARG A 460 2.55 9.39 -14.93
C ARG A 460 1.55 8.36 -15.46
N VAL A 461 0.55 8.06 -14.64
CA VAL A 461 -0.61 7.23 -14.97
C VAL A 461 -1.86 8.06 -14.72
N ASP A 462 -2.61 8.28 -15.79
CA ASP A 462 -3.84 9.06 -15.76
C ASP A 462 -5.07 8.16 -15.93
N GLY A 463 -6.13 8.47 -15.18
CA GLY A 463 -7.47 8.10 -15.59
C GLY A 463 -8.03 9.08 -16.65
N PRO A 464 -9.18 8.77 -17.26
CA PRO A 464 -9.76 9.59 -18.35
C PRO A 464 -9.97 11.07 -17.98
N SER A 465 -10.24 11.38 -16.72
CA SER A 465 -10.55 12.72 -16.23
C SER A 465 -9.44 13.30 -15.35
N ALA A 466 -8.20 12.84 -15.51
CA ALA A 466 -7.07 13.31 -14.71
C ALA A 466 -6.79 14.81 -14.92
N PRO A 467 -6.44 15.55 -13.85
CA PRO A 467 -6.11 16.96 -13.93
C PRO A 467 -4.81 17.19 -14.72
N LYS A 468 -4.75 18.31 -15.47
CA LYS A 468 -3.58 18.76 -16.21
C LYS A 468 -2.99 20.00 -15.52
N GLY A 469 -1.67 20.08 -15.48
CA GLY A 469 -0.92 21.15 -14.81
C GLY A 469 -0.17 20.66 -13.59
N SER A 470 0.44 21.58 -12.83
CA SER A 470 1.20 21.24 -11.62
C SER A 470 0.32 20.56 -10.57
N ALA A 471 0.66 19.34 -10.22
CA ALA A 471 -0.13 18.48 -9.34
C ALA A 471 0.57 18.17 -8.01
N ILE A 472 1.89 17.93 -8.04
CA ILE A 472 2.70 17.60 -6.85
C ILE A 472 3.97 18.46 -6.88
N SER A 473 4.33 19.03 -5.72
CA SER A 473 5.63 19.66 -5.49
C SER A 473 6.46 18.79 -4.56
N VAL A 474 7.75 18.66 -4.86
CA VAL A 474 8.72 17.90 -4.05
C VAL A 474 9.88 18.84 -3.72
N GLY A 475 10.13 19.05 -2.45
CA GLY A 475 11.24 19.88 -2.00
C GLY A 475 12.58 19.28 -2.39
N GLU A 476 12.77 17.98 -2.14
CA GLU A 476 13.98 17.26 -2.57
C GLU A 476 13.66 15.78 -2.89
N LEU A 477 14.23 15.29 -3.98
CA LEU A 477 14.39 13.87 -4.30
C LEU A 477 15.86 13.50 -4.13
N ARG A 478 16.18 12.57 -3.22
CA ARG A 478 17.57 12.17 -2.93
C ARG A 478 17.74 10.67 -2.77
N ILE A 479 18.97 10.20 -2.94
CA ILE A 479 19.40 8.90 -2.46
C ILE A 479 19.92 9.06 -1.04
N GLU A 480 19.44 8.24 -0.13
CA GLU A 480 19.79 8.30 1.30
C GLU A 480 20.30 6.94 1.77
N LEU A 481 21.43 6.94 2.46
CA LEU A 481 21.92 5.81 3.23
C LEU A 481 21.36 5.86 4.65
N SER A 482 21.02 4.69 5.21
CA SER A 482 20.55 4.58 6.58
C SER A 482 21.25 3.43 7.34
N THR A 483 21.48 3.64 8.64
CA THR A 483 21.98 2.62 9.58
C THR A 483 20.88 1.61 9.97
N SER A 484 19.61 1.94 9.74
CA SER A 484 18.49 1.02 9.92
C SER A 484 18.55 -0.09 8.88
N ALA A 485 18.04 -1.27 9.23
CA ALA A 485 17.87 -2.36 8.26
C ALA A 485 16.86 -1.94 7.15
N PRO A 486 16.99 -2.56 5.96
CA PRO A 486 16.08 -2.32 4.83
C PRO A 486 14.61 -2.55 5.17
#